data_97fc9d46ede488033f5f67b302eae009
#
_entry.id   97fc9d46ede488033f5f67b302eae009
#
_cell.length_a   1.000
_cell.length_b   1.000
_cell.length_c   1.000
_cell.angle_alpha   90.00
_cell.angle_beta   90.00
_cell.angle_gamma   90.00
#
_symmetry.space_group_name_H-M   'P 1'
#
loop_
_entity.id
_entity.type
_entity.pdbx_description
1 polymer ?
#
loop_
_entity_poly.entity_id
_entity_poly.type
_entity_poly.pdbx_seq_one_letter_code
_entity_poly.pdbx_strand_id
1 'polypeptide(L)'
;MASKVYFADFRCPSWRENLQQKLARLMMTAGFGDIDMDGKYVAIKMHFGEPGNMAYLRPNWAKTVADLVKSQGGKPFLTDCNTLYIGGRKNALDHMESAYVNGFTPYSTGCHIIIADGLKGNDEVAVPVEGGEYVREAKIGRAVMDADVFISLTHFKGHEQAGFGGCLKNIGMGCGSRAGKMEQHNSGKPFVKQKLCVGCHACAKICAHGAPTFGPDNKATINTDKCVGCARCLAVCPKDAIQCMYDEAPSILNYKIAEYTKAVVDGRPCFHVSLVMDVSPNCDCHGENDVPIVPNVGMFASFDPVALDQACIDAVLAQPKMPNSVIGGEACDCSDPFKAVHPDTDWESCLSHGEKIGLGTREYELVKI
;
A
#
# COMPACT_ATOMS: atom_id res chain seq x y z
N MET A 1 -21.19 -2.59 -15.85
CA MET A 1 -20.83 -1.59 -16.88
C MET A 1 -19.34 -1.33 -16.75
N ALA A 2 -18.62 -1.28 -17.86
CA ALA A 2 -17.19 -1.01 -17.85
C ALA A 2 -16.86 0.34 -17.20
N SER A 3 -15.87 0.37 -16.30
CA SER A 3 -15.41 1.59 -15.67
C SER A 3 -14.42 2.32 -16.58
N LYS A 4 -14.40 3.66 -16.55
CA LYS A 4 -13.41 4.43 -17.31
C LYS A 4 -12.07 4.46 -16.59
N VAL A 5 -11.02 4.13 -17.31
CA VAL A 5 -9.64 4.29 -16.88
C VAL A 5 -8.94 5.23 -17.86
N TYR A 6 -8.42 6.34 -17.36
CA TYR A 6 -7.72 7.32 -18.16
C TYR A 6 -6.24 7.04 -18.17
N PHE A 7 -5.60 7.21 -19.32
CA PHE A 7 -4.19 6.88 -19.52
C PHE A 7 -3.43 8.00 -20.21
N ALA A 8 -2.23 8.28 -19.72
CA ALA A 8 -1.22 9.14 -20.35
C ALA A 8 0.15 8.47 -20.29
N ASP A 9 0.85 8.38 -21.41
CA ASP A 9 2.23 7.90 -21.45
C ASP A 9 3.22 8.88 -20.81
N PHE A 10 4.50 8.48 -20.63
CA PHE A 10 5.56 9.36 -20.11
C PHE A 10 6.28 10.20 -21.18
N ARG A 11 5.81 10.23 -22.42
CA ARG A 11 6.43 11.04 -23.47
C ARG A 11 6.05 12.51 -23.32
N CYS A 12 7.04 13.38 -23.28
CA CYS A 12 6.88 14.84 -23.31
C CYS A 12 7.78 15.39 -24.43
N PRO A 13 7.36 15.30 -25.71
CA PRO A 13 8.21 15.67 -26.84
C PRO A 13 8.36 17.18 -27.04
N SER A 14 7.71 17.98 -26.22
CA SER A 14 7.67 19.45 -26.33
C SER A 14 7.93 20.10 -24.97
N TRP A 15 8.54 21.28 -24.97
CA TRP A 15 8.72 22.10 -23.77
C TRP A 15 7.41 22.70 -23.22
N ARG A 16 6.30 22.55 -23.95
CA ARG A 16 5.00 23.14 -23.60
C ARG A 16 4.29 22.43 -22.43
N GLU A 17 4.64 21.18 -22.18
CA GLU A 17 4.05 20.39 -21.12
C GLU A 17 5.12 19.47 -20.50
N ASN A 18 5.29 19.50 -19.20
CA ASN A 18 6.12 18.56 -18.46
C ASN A 18 5.27 17.42 -17.87
N LEU A 19 5.92 16.39 -17.29
CA LEU A 19 5.22 15.22 -16.75
C LEU A 19 4.28 15.54 -15.59
N GLN A 20 4.60 16.53 -14.76
CA GLN A 20 3.74 16.97 -13.66
C GLN A 20 2.45 17.64 -14.20
N GLN A 21 2.59 18.50 -15.20
CA GLN A 21 1.44 19.12 -15.88
C GLN A 21 0.60 18.07 -16.60
N LYS A 22 1.24 17.05 -17.20
CA LYS A 22 0.55 15.94 -17.85
C LYS A 22 -0.23 15.09 -16.86
N LEU A 23 0.33 14.80 -15.67
CA LEU A 23 -0.40 14.14 -14.57
C LEU A 23 -1.60 14.97 -14.13
N ALA A 24 -1.40 16.28 -13.92
CA ALA A 24 -2.50 17.17 -13.54
C ALA A 24 -3.63 17.16 -14.58
N ARG A 25 -3.27 17.25 -15.87
CA ARG A 25 -4.26 17.16 -16.96
C ARG A 25 -4.96 15.80 -16.99
N LEU A 26 -4.24 14.70 -16.79
CA LEU A 26 -4.82 13.36 -16.69
C LEU A 26 -5.89 13.30 -15.60
N MET A 27 -5.55 13.74 -14.38
CA MET A 27 -6.46 13.72 -13.24
C MET A 27 -7.70 14.58 -13.49
N MET A 28 -7.51 15.80 -13.99
CA MET A 28 -8.64 16.71 -14.28
C MET A 28 -9.54 16.16 -15.39
N THR A 29 -8.96 15.57 -16.45
CA THR A 29 -9.73 14.94 -17.52
C THR A 29 -10.49 13.69 -17.03
N ALA A 30 -9.95 13.00 -16.02
CA ALA A 30 -10.59 11.84 -15.40
C ALA A 30 -11.72 12.21 -14.41
N GLY A 31 -12.02 13.50 -14.21
CA GLY A 31 -13.10 13.96 -13.34
C GLY A 31 -12.66 14.30 -11.91
N PHE A 32 -11.36 14.41 -11.63
CA PHE A 32 -10.86 14.80 -10.31
C PHE A 32 -11.45 16.13 -9.82
N GLY A 33 -11.69 17.06 -10.75
CA GLY A 33 -12.29 18.35 -10.46
C GLY A 33 -13.76 18.32 -10.03
N ASP A 34 -14.44 17.20 -10.20
CA ASP A 34 -15.86 17.03 -9.82
C ASP A 34 -16.03 16.67 -8.34
N ILE A 35 -14.93 16.37 -7.65
CA ILE A 35 -14.94 16.05 -6.21
C ILE A 35 -14.96 17.36 -5.43
N ASP A 36 -16.00 17.56 -4.62
CA ASP A 36 -16.06 18.68 -3.69
C ASP A 36 -14.99 18.52 -2.60
N MET A 37 -13.98 19.38 -2.62
CA MET A 37 -12.84 19.37 -1.67
C MET A 37 -12.78 20.65 -0.83
N ASP A 38 -13.62 21.64 -1.07
CA ASP A 38 -13.51 22.94 -0.39
C ASP A 38 -13.61 22.82 1.13
N GLY A 39 -12.59 23.29 1.82
CA GLY A 39 -12.46 23.22 3.28
C GLY A 39 -12.18 21.81 3.85
N LYS A 40 -12.19 20.75 3.04
CA LYS A 40 -12.12 19.34 3.48
C LYS A 40 -10.71 18.85 3.68
N TYR A 41 -10.54 17.90 4.61
CA TYR A 41 -9.30 17.15 4.80
C TYR A 41 -9.20 16.04 3.74
N VAL A 42 -8.06 16.01 3.03
CA VAL A 42 -7.82 15.08 1.92
C VAL A 42 -6.60 14.22 2.21
N ALA A 43 -6.82 12.93 2.45
CA ALA A 43 -5.74 11.97 2.63
C ALA A 43 -5.19 11.54 1.28
N ILE A 44 -3.90 11.77 1.03
CA ILE A 44 -3.17 11.24 -0.13
C ILE A 44 -2.34 10.05 0.35
N LYS A 45 -2.84 8.85 0.09
CA LYS A 45 -2.17 7.60 0.48
C LYS A 45 -1.11 7.22 -0.55
N MET A 46 0.11 7.08 -0.08
CA MET A 46 1.21 6.59 -0.89
C MET A 46 2.21 5.80 -0.03
N HIS A 47 3.16 5.14 -0.69
CA HIS A 47 4.30 4.50 -0.05
C HIS A 47 5.52 5.43 -0.12
N PHE A 48 6.19 5.67 1.01
CA PHE A 48 7.34 6.59 1.06
C PHE A 48 8.68 5.93 0.70
N GLY A 49 8.70 4.61 0.43
CA GLY A 49 9.93 3.83 0.25
C GLY A 49 10.57 3.43 1.58
N GLU A 50 11.17 2.25 1.63
CA GLU A 50 12.06 1.86 2.73
C GLU A 50 13.42 2.56 2.51
N PRO A 51 14.16 2.94 3.57
CA PRO A 51 15.49 3.52 3.42
C PRO A 51 16.43 2.63 2.58
N GLY A 52 17.05 3.21 1.56
CA GLY A 52 17.89 2.53 0.58
C GLY A 52 17.20 2.15 -0.73
N ASN A 53 15.87 2.04 -0.75
CA ASN A 53 15.12 1.86 -1.99
C ASN A 53 15.16 3.13 -2.85
N MET A 54 15.34 3.00 -4.15
CA MET A 54 15.39 4.11 -5.11
C MET A 54 14.29 4.02 -6.18
N ALA A 55 13.46 2.97 -6.16
CA ALA A 55 12.38 2.76 -7.13
C ALA A 55 11.06 3.42 -6.72
N TYR A 56 10.91 3.88 -5.48
CA TYR A 56 9.69 4.53 -4.99
C TYR A 56 9.34 5.79 -5.79
N LEU A 57 8.07 6.19 -5.77
CA LEU A 57 7.61 7.40 -6.46
C LEU A 57 8.28 8.65 -5.88
N ARG A 58 8.82 9.49 -6.77
CA ARG A 58 9.47 10.75 -6.39
C ARG A 58 8.48 11.73 -5.74
N PRO A 59 8.92 12.55 -4.76
CA PRO A 59 8.06 13.55 -4.09
C PRO A 59 7.34 14.52 -5.04
N ASN A 60 7.88 14.76 -6.22
CA ASN A 60 7.29 15.60 -7.26
C ASN A 60 5.88 15.14 -7.69
N TRP A 61 5.65 13.84 -7.72
CA TRP A 61 4.32 13.28 -8.03
C TRP A 61 3.31 13.61 -6.94
N ALA A 62 3.71 13.43 -5.67
CA ALA A 62 2.89 13.80 -4.51
C ALA A 62 2.58 15.31 -4.49
N LYS A 63 3.59 16.14 -4.82
CA LYS A 63 3.40 17.59 -4.94
C LYS A 63 2.33 17.96 -5.96
N THR A 64 2.34 17.33 -7.12
CA THR A 64 1.33 17.59 -8.16
C THR A 64 -0.08 17.30 -7.66
N VAL A 65 -0.28 16.17 -6.98
CA VAL A 65 -1.59 15.81 -6.40
C VAL A 65 -1.98 16.79 -5.29
N ALA A 66 -1.05 17.12 -4.39
CA ALA A 66 -1.30 18.06 -3.30
C ALA A 66 -1.65 19.47 -3.80
N ASP A 67 -0.97 19.94 -4.83
CA ASP A 67 -1.25 21.26 -5.44
C ASP A 67 -2.63 21.28 -6.11
N LEU A 68 -3.06 20.19 -6.77
CA LEU A 68 -4.40 20.07 -7.33
C LEU A 68 -5.47 20.10 -6.23
N VAL A 69 -5.29 19.36 -5.13
CA VAL A 69 -6.20 19.40 -3.97
C VAL A 69 -6.34 20.82 -3.44
N LYS A 70 -5.20 21.51 -3.23
CA LYS A 70 -5.20 22.89 -2.74
C LYS A 70 -5.88 23.86 -3.70
N SER A 71 -5.72 23.66 -5.00
CA SER A 71 -6.36 24.52 -6.01
C SER A 71 -7.88 24.42 -5.98
N GLN A 72 -8.42 23.36 -5.37
CA GLN A 72 -9.86 23.15 -5.13
C GLN A 72 -10.29 23.46 -3.70
N GLY A 73 -9.44 24.17 -2.91
CA GLY A 73 -9.76 24.55 -1.53
C GLY A 73 -9.54 23.46 -0.50
N GLY A 74 -9.08 22.25 -0.88
CA GLY A 74 -8.84 21.14 0.01
C GLY A 74 -7.58 21.27 0.87
N LYS A 75 -7.52 20.54 1.96
CA LYS A 75 -6.41 20.49 2.95
C LYS A 75 -5.70 19.14 2.84
N PRO A 76 -4.71 18.97 1.92
CA PRO A 76 -4.06 17.70 1.71
C PRO A 76 -3.06 17.37 2.81
N PHE A 77 -2.92 16.07 3.09
CA PHE A 77 -1.79 15.50 3.79
C PHE A 77 -1.39 14.17 3.16
N LEU A 78 -0.09 13.85 3.18
CA LEU A 78 0.42 12.54 2.77
C LEU A 78 0.29 11.57 3.94
N THR A 79 -0.04 10.32 3.64
CA THR A 79 -0.22 9.32 4.70
C THR A 79 0.19 7.91 4.28
N ASP A 80 0.59 7.14 5.27
CA ASP A 80 0.78 5.69 5.28
C ASP A 80 0.58 5.18 6.71
N CYS A 81 0.54 3.87 6.94
CA CYS A 81 0.54 3.25 8.27
C CYS A 81 1.85 2.49 8.52
N ASN A 82 2.20 2.36 9.80
CA ASN A 82 3.40 1.67 10.26
C ASN A 82 3.45 0.20 9.80
N THR A 83 4.66 -0.34 9.67
CA THR A 83 4.88 -1.71 9.21
C THR A 83 4.90 -2.73 10.34
N LEU A 84 4.74 -4.02 9.97
CA LEU A 84 4.94 -5.15 10.89
C LEU A 84 6.38 -5.63 10.91
N TYR A 85 7.06 -5.58 9.76
CA TYR A 85 8.43 -6.07 9.62
C TYR A 85 9.44 -5.11 10.25
N ILE A 86 10.64 -5.63 10.45
CA ILE A 86 11.78 -4.88 10.95
C ILE A 86 12.31 -4.02 9.81
N GLY A 87 12.29 -2.71 9.99
CA GLY A 87 12.73 -1.72 9.00
C GLY A 87 12.60 -0.31 9.51
N GLY A 88 12.81 0.66 8.63
CA GLY A 88 12.79 2.09 8.94
C GLY A 88 11.40 2.68 9.17
N ARG A 89 10.31 1.89 9.05
CA ARG A 89 8.93 2.39 9.15
C ARG A 89 8.10 1.69 10.22
N LYS A 90 8.77 1.21 11.29
CA LYS A 90 8.14 0.43 12.36
C LYS A 90 7.31 1.27 13.34
N ASN A 91 7.60 2.53 13.50
CA ASN A 91 6.85 3.50 14.33
C ASN A 91 6.79 4.85 13.62
N ALA A 92 5.93 5.76 14.07
CA ALA A 92 5.69 7.00 13.33
C ALA A 92 6.94 7.89 13.21
N LEU A 93 7.84 7.91 14.19
CA LEU A 93 9.03 8.75 14.11
C LEU A 93 10.02 8.21 13.08
N ASP A 94 10.35 6.93 13.15
CA ASP A 94 11.22 6.27 12.16
C ASP A 94 10.58 6.29 10.77
N HIS A 95 9.25 6.15 10.68
CA HIS A 95 8.53 6.21 9.42
C HIS A 95 8.60 7.61 8.77
N MET A 96 8.44 8.67 9.57
CA MET A 96 8.62 10.04 9.08
C MET A 96 10.07 10.31 8.71
N GLU A 97 11.03 9.81 9.48
CA GLU A 97 12.45 9.90 9.14
C GLU A 97 12.76 9.23 7.80
N SER A 98 12.23 8.02 7.57
CA SER A 98 12.34 7.32 6.28
C SER A 98 11.76 8.16 5.14
N ALA A 99 10.59 8.77 5.34
CA ALA A 99 9.98 9.65 4.35
C ALA A 99 10.86 10.88 4.07
N TYR A 100 11.43 11.50 5.11
CA TYR A 100 12.30 12.68 4.97
C TYR A 100 13.61 12.35 4.25
N VAL A 101 14.24 11.23 4.57
CA VAL A 101 15.46 10.74 3.87
C VAL A 101 15.15 10.50 2.40
N ASN A 102 13.96 9.99 2.07
CA ASN A 102 13.49 9.78 0.70
C ASN A 102 12.95 11.06 0.04
N GLY A 103 13.10 12.22 0.68
CA GLY A 103 12.81 13.54 0.13
C GLY A 103 11.35 14.00 0.28
N PHE A 104 10.50 13.26 0.99
CA PHE A 104 9.11 13.70 1.26
C PHE A 104 9.09 14.64 2.45
N THR A 105 9.13 15.93 2.19
CA THR A 105 9.06 16.98 3.21
C THR A 105 7.93 17.97 2.87
N PRO A 106 7.45 18.77 3.81
CA PRO A 106 6.48 19.83 3.50
C PRO A 106 6.94 20.80 2.42
N TYR A 107 8.25 20.99 2.27
CA TYR A 107 8.83 21.85 1.22
C TYR A 107 8.79 21.19 -0.17
N SER A 108 9.13 19.90 -0.25
CA SER A 108 9.19 19.17 -1.52
C SER A 108 7.81 18.75 -2.03
N THR A 109 6.88 18.44 -1.11
CA THR A 109 5.54 17.92 -1.45
C THR A 109 4.43 18.96 -1.33
N GLY A 110 4.71 20.08 -0.64
CA GLY A 110 3.71 21.13 -0.40
C GLY A 110 2.67 20.79 0.67
N CYS A 111 2.72 19.64 1.34
CA CYS A 111 1.81 19.28 2.43
C CYS A 111 2.52 18.45 3.51
N HIS A 112 1.87 18.33 4.67
CA HIS A 112 2.43 17.59 5.81
C HIS A 112 2.25 16.08 5.65
N ILE A 113 3.03 15.30 6.43
CA ILE A 113 2.87 13.85 6.55
C ILE A 113 2.19 13.56 7.88
N ILE A 114 1.20 12.67 7.85
CA ILE A 114 0.55 12.10 9.05
C ILE A 114 0.62 10.59 8.94
N ILE A 115 1.29 9.93 9.89
CA ILE A 115 1.28 8.47 9.98
C ILE A 115 -0.04 8.06 10.61
N ALA A 116 -0.90 7.41 9.83
CA ALA A 116 -2.33 7.33 10.12
C ALA A 116 -2.71 6.46 11.31
N ASP A 117 -1.88 5.48 11.67
CA ASP A 117 -2.10 4.58 12.80
C ASP A 117 -1.33 5.00 14.08
N GLY A 118 -0.88 6.26 14.11
CA GLY A 118 -0.27 6.90 15.28
C GLY A 118 1.13 6.39 15.61
N LEU A 119 1.64 6.81 16.77
CA LEU A 119 3.04 6.63 17.16
C LEU A 119 3.51 5.16 17.12
N LYS A 120 2.65 4.23 17.54
CA LYS A 120 2.99 2.80 17.69
C LYS A 120 2.18 1.88 16.77
N GLY A 121 1.48 2.41 15.79
CA GLY A 121 0.70 1.62 14.82
C GLY A 121 -0.59 1.03 15.38
N ASN A 122 -1.18 1.63 16.41
CA ASN A 122 -2.36 1.13 17.10
C ASN A 122 -3.46 2.19 17.33
N ASP A 123 -3.35 3.33 16.67
CA ASP A 123 -4.43 4.31 16.58
C ASP A 123 -5.28 3.97 15.35
N GLU A 124 -6.38 3.26 15.60
CA GLU A 124 -7.17 2.62 14.56
C GLU A 124 -8.68 2.80 14.76
N VAL A 125 -9.41 2.63 13.66
CA VAL A 125 -10.87 2.50 13.64
C VAL A 125 -11.21 1.13 13.11
N ALA A 126 -12.15 0.43 13.77
CA ALA A 126 -12.77 -0.77 13.24
C ALA A 126 -13.87 -0.35 12.25
N VAL A 127 -13.72 -0.75 11.00
CA VAL A 127 -14.66 -0.42 9.91
C VAL A 127 -15.32 -1.69 9.45
N PRO A 128 -16.66 -1.82 9.55
CA PRO A 128 -17.38 -2.99 9.02
C PRO A 128 -17.13 -3.16 7.51
N VAL A 129 -16.96 -4.41 7.08
CA VAL A 129 -16.79 -4.76 5.66
C VAL A 129 -18.08 -5.42 5.19
N GLU A 130 -18.93 -4.65 4.55
CA GLU A 130 -20.18 -5.17 4.01
C GLU A 130 -19.89 -6.15 2.85
N GLY A 131 -20.40 -7.38 2.97
CA GLY A 131 -20.14 -8.45 2.00
C GLY A 131 -18.75 -9.09 2.12
N GLY A 132 -17.96 -8.75 3.15
CA GLY A 132 -16.67 -9.40 3.43
C GLY A 132 -16.83 -10.87 3.81
N GLU A 133 -15.97 -11.73 3.27
CA GLU A 133 -15.97 -13.17 3.52
C GLU A 133 -14.90 -13.57 4.54
N TYR A 134 -13.78 -12.83 4.57
CA TYR A 134 -12.61 -13.11 5.40
C TYR A 134 -12.42 -12.08 6.52
N VAL A 135 -12.89 -10.85 6.31
CA VAL A 135 -12.77 -9.74 7.26
C VAL A 135 -14.17 -9.20 7.57
N ARG A 136 -14.56 -9.23 8.83
CA ARG A 136 -15.83 -8.63 9.29
C ARG A 136 -15.69 -7.14 9.57
N GLU A 137 -14.57 -6.77 10.21
CA GLU A 137 -14.22 -5.39 10.58
C GLU A 137 -12.75 -5.16 10.28
N ALA A 138 -12.47 -4.30 9.31
CA ALA A 138 -11.11 -3.91 8.97
C ALA A 138 -10.58 -2.89 9.98
N LYS A 139 -9.34 -3.08 10.42
CA LYS A 139 -8.65 -2.19 11.37
C LYS A 139 -7.82 -1.18 10.60
N ILE A 140 -8.38 0.00 10.37
CA ILE A 140 -7.81 1.05 9.52
C ILE A 140 -7.18 2.14 10.38
N GLY A 141 -6.03 2.67 9.94
CA GLY A 141 -5.39 3.81 10.61
C GLY A 141 -6.34 5.02 10.70
N ARG A 142 -6.49 5.59 11.91
CA ARG A 142 -7.50 6.59 12.23
C ARG A 142 -7.47 7.79 11.28
N ALA A 143 -6.30 8.39 11.04
CA ALA A 143 -6.24 9.59 10.21
C ALA A 143 -6.68 9.37 8.76
N VAL A 144 -6.63 8.12 8.25
CA VAL A 144 -7.22 7.78 6.94
C VAL A 144 -8.74 7.92 6.99
N MET A 145 -9.37 7.45 8.08
CA MET A 145 -10.83 7.47 8.21
C MET A 145 -11.39 8.82 8.64
N ASP A 146 -10.58 9.65 9.33
CA ASP A 146 -10.94 11.02 9.72
C ASP A 146 -10.91 12.00 8.53
N ALA A 147 -10.28 11.62 7.40
CA ALA A 147 -10.26 12.44 6.20
C ALA A 147 -11.62 12.38 5.46
N ASP A 148 -12.07 13.52 4.92
CA ASP A 148 -13.32 13.64 4.18
C ASP A 148 -13.21 13.02 2.77
N VAL A 149 -12.03 13.15 2.14
CA VAL A 149 -11.73 12.66 0.79
C VAL A 149 -10.49 11.80 0.83
N PHE A 150 -10.49 10.72 0.06
CA PHE A 150 -9.36 9.80 -0.03
C PHE A 150 -8.81 9.72 -1.44
N ILE A 151 -7.49 9.89 -1.59
CA ILE A 151 -6.77 9.74 -2.85
C ILE A 151 -5.69 8.68 -2.68
N SER A 152 -5.63 7.68 -3.57
CA SER A 152 -4.47 6.80 -3.65
C SER A 152 -3.52 7.26 -4.75
N LEU A 153 -2.25 7.46 -4.40
CA LEU A 153 -1.16 7.68 -5.35
C LEU A 153 -0.24 6.46 -5.28
N THR A 154 -0.28 5.65 -6.32
CA THR A 154 0.27 4.30 -6.31
C THR A 154 1.47 4.16 -7.24
N HIS A 155 2.56 3.60 -6.73
CA HIS A 155 3.61 2.99 -7.52
C HIS A 155 3.21 1.56 -7.86
N PHE A 156 3.10 1.23 -9.15
CA PHE A 156 2.76 -0.11 -9.61
C PHE A 156 4.05 -0.92 -9.84
N LYS A 157 4.23 -2.04 -9.11
CA LYS A 157 5.46 -2.84 -9.08
C LYS A 157 5.19 -4.28 -8.66
N GLY A 158 6.20 -5.15 -8.71
CA GLY A 158 6.14 -6.53 -8.21
C GLY A 158 5.94 -6.61 -6.69
N HIS A 159 5.53 -7.79 -6.24
CA HIS A 159 5.38 -8.10 -4.83
C HIS A 159 5.43 -9.61 -4.57
N GLU A 160 6.25 -10.01 -3.61
CA GLU A 160 6.62 -11.39 -3.28
C GLU A 160 5.47 -12.29 -2.77
N GLN A 161 4.36 -11.72 -2.28
CA GLN A 161 3.20 -12.48 -1.80
C GLN A 161 1.93 -12.18 -2.61
N ALA A 162 1.72 -10.94 -3.02
CA ALA A 162 0.51 -10.54 -3.72
C ALA A 162 0.62 -10.65 -5.26
N GLY A 163 1.81 -10.93 -5.79
CA GLY A 163 2.14 -10.91 -7.22
C GLY A 163 2.55 -9.52 -7.68
N PHE A 164 1.68 -8.53 -7.55
CA PHE A 164 2.02 -7.12 -7.73
C PHE A 164 1.50 -6.23 -6.60
N GLY A 165 2.09 -5.06 -6.44
CA GLY A 165 1.63 -4.00 -5.57
C GLY A 165 1.01 -2.87 -6.38
N GLY A 166 -0.30 -2.90 -6.55
CA GLY A 166 -1.10 -1.89 -7.22
C GLY A 166 -1.92 -1.02 -6.26
N CYS A 167 -2.97 -0.42 -6.78
CA CYS A 167 -3.91 0.44 -6.05
C CYS A 167 -4.55 -0.29 -4.87
N LEU A 168 -5.10 -1.50 -5.11
CA LEU A 168 -5.75 -2.30 -4.07
C LEU A 168 -4.81 -2.58 -2.91
N LYS A 169 -3.58 -3.00 -3.21
CA LYS A 169 -2.58 -3.25 -2.15
C LYS A 169 -2.15 -1.96 -1.45
N ASN A 170 -1.94 -0.87 -2.19
CA ASN A 170 -1.58 0.43 -1.61
C ASN A 170 -2.65 0.90 -0.61
N ILE A 171 -3.92 0.65 -0.90
CA ILE A 171 -5.04 1.00 -0.02
C ILE A 171 -5.19 -0.05 1.09
N GLY A 172 -5.52 -1.29 0.76
CA GLY A 172 -5.92 -2.32 1.71
C GLY A 172 -4.83 -2.65 2.73
N MET A 173 -3.64 -3.03 2.25
CA MET A 173 -2.50 -3.28 3.14
C MET A 173 -1.95 -1.98 3.73
N GLY A 174 -1.84 -0.94 2.90
CA GLY A 174 -1.22 0.32 3.29
C GLY A 174 -1.98 1.08 4.38
N CYS A 175 -3.31 1.15 4.30
CA CYS A 175 -4.15 1.83 5.29
C CYS A 175 -4.47 0.97 6.53
N GLY A 176 -4.23 -0.33 6.48
CA GLY A 176 -4.37 -1.20 7.64
C GLY A 176 -3.44 -0.76 8.78
N SER A 177 -3.98 -0.66 10.00
CA SER A 177 -3.16 -0.49 11.19
C SER A 177 -2.20 -1.68 11.38
N ARG A 178 -1.36 -1.65 12.38
CA ARG A 178 -0.51 -2.80 12.69
C ARG A 178 -1.33 -4.07 12.97
N ALA A 179 -2.44 -3.96 13.68
CA ALA A 179 -3.35 -5.09 13.90
C ALA A 179 -4.03 -5.53 12.59
N GLY A 180 -4.41 -4.58 11.74
CA GLY A 180 -4.97 -4.85 10.43
C GLY A 180 -3.98 -5.57 9.50
N LYS A 181 -2.73 -5.11 9.46
CA LYS A 181 -1.67 -5.80 8.71
C LYS A 181 -1.42 -7.21 9.23
N MET A 182 -1.46 -7.40 10.56
CA MET A 182 -1.33 -8.72 11.19
C MET A 182 -2.46 -9.68 10.77
N GLU A 183 -3.69 -9.18 10.69
CA GLU A 183 -4.84 -9.98 10.26
C GLU A 183 -4.76 -10.35 8.77
N GLN A 184 -4.25 -9.45 7.94
CA GLN A 184 -4.07 -9.71 6.51
C GLN A 184 -2.97 -10.76 6.25
N HIS A 185 -1.85 -10.72 6.97
CA HIS A 185 -0.68 -11.59 6.73
C HIS A 185 -0.76 -12.97 7.40
N ASN A 186 -1.65 -13.16 8.35
CA ASN A 186 -1.86 -14.46 9.00
C ASN A 186 -3.20 -14.49 9.73
N SER A 187 -3.37 -15.46 10.64
CA SER A 187 -4.54 -15.53 11.53
C SER A 187 -4.61 -14.43 12.61
N GLY A 188 -3.78 -13.39 12.52
CA GLY A 188 -3.73 -12.29 13.48
C GLY A 188 -2.92 -12.58 14.76
N LYS A 189 -2.08 -13.64 14.79
CA LYS A 189 -1.30 -14.02 15.98
C LYS A 189 0.20 -13.87 15.74
N PRO A 190 0.94 -13.21 16.65
CA PRO A 190 2.39 -13.12 16.57
C PRO A 190 3.08 -14.35 17.20
N PHE A 191 4.35 -14.55 16.86
CA PHE A 191 5.24 -15.50 17.53
C PHE A 191 6.48 -14.83 18.12
N VAL A 192 7.25 -15.57 18.93
CA VAL A 192 8.49 -15.06 19.52
C VAL A 192 9.68 -15.82 18.95
N LYS A 193 10.58 -15.12 18.27
CA LYS A 193 11.88 -15.64 17.84
C LYS A 193 12.80 -15.77 19.06
N GLN A 194 12.85 -16.97 19.63
CA GLN A 194 13.49 -17.25 20.91
C GLN A 194 14.95 -16.80 21.01
N LYS A 195 15.70 -16.87 19.88
CA LYS A 195 17.11 -16.42 19.81
C LYS A 195 17.27 -14.92 20.07
N LEU A 196 16.27 -14.11 19.76
CA LEU A 196 16.30 -12.66 19.92
C LEU A 196 15.70 -12.21 21.25
N CYS A 197 14.90 -13.05 21.91
CA CYS A 197 14.26 -12.69 23.18
C CYS A 197 15.28 -12.61 24.32
N VAL A 198 15.30 -11.46 25.00
CA VAL A 198 16.19 -11.20 26.15
C VAL A 198 15.43 -11.17 27.49
N GLY A 199 14.15 -11.56 27.52
CA GLY A 199 13.36 -11.64 28.76
C GLY A 199 13.09 -10.28 29.41
N CYS A 200 12.99 -9.18 28.65
CA CYS A 200 12.81 -7.83 29.19
C CYS A 200 11.38 -7.51 29.67
N HIS A 201 10.42 -8.40 29.46
CA HIS A 201 9.00 -8.29 29.83
C HIS A 201 8.24 -7.08 29.24
N ALA A 202 8.79 -6.33 28.30
CA ALA A 202 8.10 -5.19 27.68
C ALA A 202 6.77 -5.60 27.03
N CYS A 203 6.73 -6.77 26.39
CA CYS A 203 5.53 -7.34 25.79
C CYS A 203 4.44 -7.66 26.81
N ALA A 204 4.78 -8.15 27.99
CA ALA A 204 3.82 -8.42 29.06
C ALA A 204 3.25 -7.13 29.66
N LYS A 205 4.10 -6.10 29.84
CA LYS A 205 3.67 -4.81 30.38
C LYS A 205 2.65 -4.09 29.49
N ILE A 206 2.73 -4.26 28.16
CA ILE A 206 1.82 -3.61 27.20
C ILE A 206 0.56 -4.46 26.92
N CYS A 207 0.57 -5.75 27.23
CA CYS A 207 -0.51 -6.66 26.86
C CYS A 207 -1.67 -6.58 27.86
N ALA A 208 -2.82 -6.07 27.41
CA ALA A 208 -4.04 -6.01 28.22
C ALA A 208 -4.68 -7.41 28.48
N HIS A 209 -4.27 -8.43 27.71
CA HIS A 209 -4.89 -9.77 27.74
C HIS A 209 -4.01 -10.84 28.41
N GLY A 210 -2.81 -10.46 28.91
CA GLY A 210 -1.90 -11.41 29.55
C GLY A 210 -1.45 -12.56 28.62
N ALA A 211 -1.39 -12.32 27.31
CA ALA A 211 -0.99 -13.34 26.34
C ALA A 211 0.51 -13.70 26.38
N PRO A 212 1.48 -12.76 26.61
CA PRO A 212 2.88 -13.14 26.79
C PRO A 212 3.09 -13.86 28.12
N THR A 213 3.65 -15.06 28.06
CA THR A 213 4.06 -15.90 29.19
C THR A 213 5.58 -16.12 29.14
N PHE A 214 6.20 -16.51 30.26
CA PHE A 214 7.66 -16.67 30.35
C PHE A 214 8.01 -18.04 30.94
N GLY A 215 8.90 -18.74 30.27
CA GLY A 215 9.43 -20.02 30.71
C GLY A 215 10.57 -19.88 31.76
N PRO A 216 11.17 -21.02 32.18
CA PRO A 216 12.31 -21.02 33.13
C PRO A 216 13.54 -20.27 32.63
N ASP A 217 13.71 -20.15 31.32
CA ASP A 217 14.78 -19.38 30.66
C ASP A 217 14.48 -17.87 30.56
N ASN A 218 13.36 -17.43 31.18
CA ASN A 218 12.87 -16.08 31.17
C ASN A 218 12.56 -15.51 29.77
N LYS A 219 12.35 -16.36 28.78
CA LYS A 219 11.97 -15.96 27.42
C LYS A 219 10.47 -15.99 27.23
N ALA A 220 9.99 -15.03 26.43
CA ALA A 220 8.57 -14.89 26.18
C ALA A 220 8.05 -15.99 25.21
N THR A 221 6.81 -16.41 25.43
CA THR A 221 5.96 -17.11 24.46
C THR A 221 4.60 -16.44 24.39
N ILE A 222 3.88 -16.55 23.28
CA ILE A 222 2.54 -15.95 23.16
C ILE A 222 1.50 -17.06 23.31
N ASN A 223 0.65 -16.93 24.32
CA ASN A 223 -0.53 -17.77 24.44
C ASN A 223 -1.57 -17.31 23.41
N THR A 224 -1.78 -18.14 22.39
CA THR A 224 -2.67 -17.83 21.25
C THR A 224 -4.13 -17.71 21.64
N ASP A 225 -4.58 -18.41 22.67
CA ASP A 225 -5.98 -18.38 23.14
C ASP A 225 -6.32 -17.03 23.81
N LYS A 226 -5.32 -16.42 24.46
CA LYS A 226 -5.46 -15.10 25.08
C LYS A 226 -5.14 -13.95 24.13
N CYS A 227 -4.44 -14.22 23.04
CA CYS A 227 -4.00 -13.19 22.11
C CYS A 227 -5.14 -12.72 21.21
N VAL A 228 -5.42 -11.44 21.18
CA VAL A 228 -6.42 -10.80 20.29
C VAL A 228 -5.82 -10.19 19.02
N GLY A 229 -4.52 -10.41 18.72
CA GLY A 229 -3.90 -9.97 17.50
C GLY A 229 -3.64 -8.45 17.36
N CYS A 230 -3.74 -7.68 18.45
CA CYS A 230 -3.57 -6.20 18.41
C CYS A 230 -2.14 -5.73 18.10
N ALA A 231 -1.17 -6.63 17.99
CA ALA A 231 0.24 -6.40 17.62
C ALA A 231 1.01 -5.37 18.48
N ARG A 232 0.47 -4.90 19.61
CA ARG A 232 1.15 -3.93 20.51
C ARG A 232 2.49 -4.44 21.03
N CYS A 233 2.61 -5.75 21.26
CA CYS A 233 3.85 -6.38 21.70
C CYS A 233 4.97 -6.30 20.68
N LEU A 234 4.67 -6.30 19.36
CA LEU A 234 5.65 -6.07 18.30
C LEU A 234 6.22 -4.66 18.40
N ALA A 235 5.33 -3.67 18.59
CA ALA A 235 5.69 -2.25 18.63
C ALA A 235 6.69 -1.91 19.74
N VAL A 236 6.64 -2.62 20.88
CA VAL A 236 7.45 -2.31 22.07
C VAL A 236 8.64 -3.25 22.26
N CYS A 237 8.82 -4.24 21.40
CA CYS A 237 9.92 -5.19 21.54
C CYS A 237 11.25 -4.55 21.12
N PRO A 238 12.20 -4.30 22.07
CA PRO A 238 13.44 -3.59 21.75
C PRO A 238 14.46 -4.45 20.97
N LYS A 239 14.18 -5.75 20.83
CA LYS A 239 15.03 -6.72 20.12
C LYS A 239 14.33 -7.34 18.91
N ASP A 240 13.14 -6.83 18.55
CA ASP A 240 12.32 -7.34 17.45
C ASP A 240 12.11 -8.86 17.50
N ALA A 241 12.09 -9.40 18.73
CA ALA A 241 11.90 -10.82 18.96
C ALA A 241 10.45 -11.27 18.68
N ILE A 242 9.48 -10.36 18.71
CA ILE A 242 8.07 -10.67 18.42
C ILE A 242 7.78 -10.28 17.00
N GLN A 243 7.34 -11.24 16.19
CA GLN A 243 7.19 -11.12 14.75
C GLN A 243 5.85 -11.69 14.27
N CYS A 244 5.44 -11.31 13.05
CA CYS A 244 4.36 -11.92 12.30
C CYS A 244 4.86 -13.19 11.59
N MET A 245 4.01 -14.20 11.43
CA MET A 245 4.36 -15.45 10.74
C MET A 245 4.48 -15.24 9.22
N TYR A 246 3.66 -14.35 8.64
CA TYR A 246 3.55 -14.17 7.18
C TYR A 246 3.22 -15.47 6.45
N ASP A 247 2.37 -16.31 7.03
CA ASP A 247 2.04 -17.66 6.58
C ASP A 247 0.66 -17.77 5.91
N GLU A 248 0.02 -16.63 5.63
CA GLU A 248 -1.25 -16.63 4.90
C GLU A 248 -1.04 -17.03 3.44
N ALA A 249 -1.92 -17.88 2.91
CA ALA A 249 -1.90 -18.25 1.51
C ALA A 249 -2.05 -17.00 0.61
N PRO A 250 -1.32 -16.90 -0.52
CA PRO A 250 -1.34 -15.70 -1.38
C PRO A 250 -2.74 -15.26 -1.80
N SER A 251 -3.63 -16.20 -2.15
CA SER A 251 -5.03 -15.88 -2.50
C SER A 251 -5.82 -15.30 -1.32
N ILE A 252 -5.68 -15.87 -0.11
CA ILE A 252 -6.39 -15.37 1.09
C ILE A 252 -5.86 -13.98 1.49
N LEU A 253 -4.54 -13.77 1.42
CA LEU A 253 -3.95 -12.45 1.60
C LEU A 253 -4.59 -11.43 0.64
N ASN A 254 -4.70 -11.79 -0.63
CA ASN A 254 -5.28 -10.95 -1.67
C ASN A 254 -6.78 -10.67 -1.45
N TYR A 255 -7.55 -11.65 -0.99
CA TYR A 255 -8.96 -11.44 -0.62
C TYR A 255 -9.07 -10.45 0.53
N LYS A 256 -8.27 -10.60 1.58
CA LYS A 256 -8.24 -9.65 2.70
C LYS A 256 -7.80 -8.25 2.27
N ILE A 257 -6.85 -8.12 1.34
CA ILE A 257 -6.43 -6.82 0.76
C ILE A 257 -7.63 -6.15 0.08
N ALA A 258 -8.39 -6.87 -0.74
CA ALA A 258 -9.57 -6.31 -1.41
C ALA A 258 -10.65 -5.87 -0.40
N GLU A 259 -10.90 -6.67 0.64
CA GLU A 259 -11.87 -6.35 1.70
C GLU A 259 -11.43 -5.14 2.54
N TYR A 260 -10.15 -5.02 2.88
CA TYR A 260 -9.60 -3.84 3.53
C TYR A 260 -9.66 -2.60 2.63
N THR A 261 -9.46 -2.76 1.32
CA THR A 261 -9.65 -1.65 0.37
C THR A 261 -11.08 -1.15 0.38
N LYS A 262 -12.05 -2.08 0.35
CA LYS A 262 -13.48 -1.75 0.42
C LYS A 262 -13.81 -0.95 1.68
N ALA A 263 -13.32 -1.37 2.84
CA ALA A 263 -13.50 -0.65 4.10
C ALA A 263 -12.97 0.80 4.06
N VAL A 264 -11.92 1.06 3.29
CA VAL A 264 -11.35 2.41 3.17
C VAL A 264 -12.15 3.29 2.22
N VAL A 265 -12.66 2.76 1.10
CA VAL A 265 -13.21 3.58 0.02
C VAL A 265 -14.73 3.67 0.02
N ASP A 266 -15.43 2.70 0.59
CA ASP A 266 -16.90 2.69 0.60
C ASP A 266 -17.48 3.92 1.31
N GLY A 267 -18.49 4.50 0.69
CA GLY A 267 -19.33 5.55 1.29
C GLY A 267 -18.67 6.93 1.36
N ARG A 268 -17.51 7.16 0.74
CA ARG A 268 -16.86 8.47 0.70
C ARG A 268 -16.27 8.81 -0.68
N PRO A 269 -16.07 10.10 -1.00
CA PRO A 269 -15.39 10.50 -2.22
C PRO A 269 -13.95 9.97 -2.23
N CYS A 270 -13.58 9.27 -3.31
CA CYS A 270 -12.22 8.78 -3.51
C CYS A 270 -11.79 8.91 -4.98
N PHE A 271 -10.48 8.95 -5.20
CA PHE A 271 -9.88 8.98 -6.53
C PHE A 271 -8.55 8.23 -6.53
N HIS A 272 -8.25 7.53 -7.61
CA HIS A 272 -7.10 6.64 -7.67
C HIS A 272 -6.20 6.97 -8.85
N VAL A 273 -4.90 7.04 -8.57
CA VAL A 273 -3.84 7.27 -9.55
C VAL A 273 -2.77 6.20 -9.39
N SER A 274 -2.38 5.56 -10.49
CA SER A 274 -1.28 4.61 -10.54
C SER A 274 -0.24 5.04 -11.56
N LEU A 275 1.04 5.03 -11.15
CA LEU A 275 2.17 5.25 -12.03
C LEU A 275 2.87 3.91 -12.28
N VAL A 276 2.83 3.46 -13.54
CA VAL A 276 3.49 2.24 -14.01
C VAL A 276 4.84 2.65 -14.55
N MET A 277 5.79 2.84 -13.65
CA MET A 277 7.16 3.27 -13.92
C MET A 277 8.11 2.62 -12.90
N ASP A 278 9.37 2.47 -13.28
CA ASP A 278 10.39 1.84 -12.42
C ASP A 278 9.86 0.53 -11.78
N VAL A 279 9.19 -0.30 -12.60
CA VAL A 279 8.47 -1.51 -12.16
C VAL A 279 9.49 -2.52 -11.64
N SER A 280 9.86 -2.38 -10.37
CA SER A 280 10.79 -3.24 -9.67
C SER A 280 10.20 -4.64 -9.45
N PRO A 281 11.03 -5.70 -9.38
CA PRO A 281 10.55 -7.05 -9.10
C PRO A 281 9.91 -7.19 -7.71
N ASN A 282 10.38 -6.40 -6.73
CA ASN A 282 9.92 -6.43 -5.34
C ASN A 282 9.23 -5.14 -4.93
N CYS A 283 8.56 -5.17 -3.78
CA CYS A 283 7.86 -4.03 -3.21
C CYS A 283 8.83 -2.94 -2.72
N ASP A 284 8.41 -1.67 -2.75
CA ASP A 284 9.13 -0.53 -2.13
C ASP A 284 9.34 -0.68 -0.62
N CYS A 285 8.81 -1.75 -0.01
CA CYS A 285 9.03 -2.11 1.37
C CYS A 285 10.39 -2.81 1.62
N HIS A 286 11.15 -3.08 0.58
CA HIS A 286 12.53 -3.54 0.63
C HIS A 286 13.49 -2.36 0.47
N GLY A 287 14.55 -2.30 1.27
CA GLY A 287 15.60 -1.28 1.14
C GLY A 287 16.45 -1.46 -0.12
N GLU A 288 16.60 -2.69 -0.57
CA GLU A 288 17.17 -3.04 -1.86
C GLU A 288 16.12 -2.95 -2.96
N ASN A 289 16.52 -2.52 -4.15
CA ASN A 289 15.71 -2.62 -5.36
C ASN A 289 16.60 -3.08 -6.51
N ASP A 290 15.98 -3.68 -7.51
CA ASP A 290 16.65 -4.21 -8.70
C ASP A 290 16.20 -3.41 -9.95
N VAL A 291 16.79 -3.74 -11.08
CA VAL A 291 16.42 -3.19 -12.39
C VAL A 291 14.94 -3.44 -12.65
N PRO A 292 14.19 -2.46 -13.19
CA PRO A 292 12.81 -2.66 -13.60
C PRO A 292 12.65 -3.86 -14.54
N ILE A 293 11.60 -4.65 -14.34
CA ILE A 293 11.33 -5.88 -15.12
C ILE A 293 10.71 -5.60 -16.50
N VAL A 294 10.08 -4.42 -16.65
CA VAL A 294 9.53 -3.91 -17.92
C VAL A 294 9.85 -2.42 -18.09
N PRO A 295 9.80 -1.87 -19.32
CA PRO A 295 9.92 -0.44 -19.54
C PRO A 295 8.83 0.36 -18.83
N ASN A 296 9.09 1.66 -18.58
CA ASN A 296 8.08 2.59 -18.08
C ASN A 296 6.91 2.70 -19.06
N VAL A 297 5.68 2.58 -18.55
CA VAL A 297 4.44 2.54 -19.35
C VAL A 297 3.74 3.89 -19.36
N GLY A 298 3.32 4.37 -18.19
CA GLY A 298 2.56 5.61 -18.10
C GLY A 298 1.84 5.80 -16.77
N MET A 299 0.94 6.76 -16.79
CA MET A 299 0.11 7.19 -15.68
C MET A 299 -1.33 6.80 -15.96
N PHE A 300 -2.01 6.24 -14.96
CA PHE A 300 -3.41 5.81 -15.04
C PHE A 300 -4.21 6.48 -13.93
N ALA A 301 -5.49 6.81 -14.22
CA ALA A 301 -6.39 7.41 -13.24
C ALA A 301 -7.82 6.88 -13.41
N SER A 302 -8.50 6.60 -12.29
CA SER A 302 -9.89 6.13 -12.25
C SER A 302 -10.54 6.38 -10.90
N PHE A 303 -11.87 6.39 -10.87
CA PHE A 303 -12.64 6.27 -9.63
C PHE A 303 -12.80 4.82 -9.16
N ASP A 304 -12.56 3.85 -10.03
CA ASP A 304 -12.66 2.42 -9.75
C ASP A 304 -11.27 1.82 -9.53
N PRO A 305 -10.93 1.40 -8.29
CA PRO A 305 -9.60 0.87 -7.98
C PRO A 305 -9.34 -0.51 -8.60
N VAL A 306 -10.38 -1.33 -8.86
CA VAL A 306 -10.26 -2.65 -9.48
C VAL A 306 -9.96 -2.49 -10.97
N ALA A 307 -10.75 -1.66 -11.67
CA ALA A 307 -10.54 -1.34 -13.08
C ALA A 307 -9.16 -0.71 -13.32
N LEU A 308 -8.73 0.15 -12.38
CA LEU A 308 -7.40 0.78 -12.44
C LEU A 308 -6.28 -0.25 -12.40
N ASP A 309 -6.32 -1.19 -11.44
CA ASP A 309 -5.29 -2.22 -11.32
C ASP A 309 -5.36 -3.21 -12.49
N GLN A 310 -6.55 -3.55 -12.99
CA GLN A 310 -6.69 -4.38 -14.21
C GLN A 310 -6.05 -3.70 -15.42
N ALA A 311 -6.30 -2.41 -15.64
CA ALA A 311 -5.70 -1.68 -16.75
C ALA A 311 -4.17 -1.56 -16.63
N CYS A 312 -3.66 -1.40 -15.40
CA CYS A 312 -2.22 -1.35 -15.12
C CYS A 312 -1.54 -2.69 -15.41
N ILE A 313 -2.10 -3.82 -14.95
CA ILE A 313 -1.52 -5.15 -15.20
C ILE A 313 -1.57 -5.49 -16.68
N ASP A 314 -2.68 -5.24 -17.38
CA ASP A 314 -2.79 -5.49 -18.81
C ASP A 314 -1.73 -4.70 -19.60
N ALA A 315 -1.49 -3.45 -19.19
CA ALA A 315 -0.46 -2.61 -19.81
C ALA A 315 0.96 -3.10 -19.53
N VAL A 316 1.23 -3.69 -18.36
CA VAL A 316 2.52 -4.33 -18.02
C VAL A 316 2.70 -5.61 -18.79
N LEU A 317 1.69 -6.47 -18.89
CA LEU A 317 1.73 -7.73 -19.65
C LEU A 317 2.00 -7.51 -21.15
N ALA A 318 1.60 -6.35 -21.66
CA ALA A 318 1.85 -5.97 -23.07
C ALA A 318 3.29 -5.45 -23.32
N GLN A 319 4.13 -5.26 -22.27
CA GLN A 319 5.50 -4.75 -22.44
C GLN A 319 6.51 -5.87 -22.72
N PRO A 320 7.60 -5.57 -23.45
CA PRO A 320 8.74 -6.46 -23.51
C PRO A 320 9.43 -6.53 -22.16
N LYS A 321 10.01 -7.68 -21.82
CA LYS A 321 10.86 -7.81 -20.62
C LYS A 321 12.15 -7.01 -20.79
N MET A 322 12.64 -6.43 -19.69
CA MET A 322 13.94 -5.74 -19.71
C MET A 322 15.07 -6.78 -19.75
N PRO A 323 15.96 -6.74 -20.78
CA PRO A 323 16.97 -7.79 -20.97
C PRO A 323 17.98 -7.96 -19.83
N ASN A 324 18.24 -6.87 -19.10
CA ASN A 324 19.20 -6.85 -17.97
C ASN A 324 18.52 -6.97 -16.59
N SER A 325 17.23 -7.33 -16.56
CA SER A 325 16.49 -7.56 -15.31
C SER A 325 16.60 -9.01 -14.84
N VAL A 326 16.08 -9.30 -13.65
CA VAL A 326 16.01 -10.64 -13.06
C VAL A 326 15.26 -11.66 -13.93
N ILE A 327 14.38 -11.19 -14.83
CA ILE A 327 13.65 -12.00 -15.79
C ILE A 327 14.15 -11.82 -17.24
N GLY A 328 15.24 -11.08 -17.43
CA GLY A 328 15.88 -10.86 -18.73
C GLY A 328 16.81 -12.00 -19.05
N GLY A 329 16.50 -12.79 -20.06
CA GLY A 329 17.32 -13.90 -20.52
C GLY A 329 16.48 -14.95 -21.25
N GLU A 330 17.15 -15.88 -21.93
CA GLU A 330 16.49 -16.92 -22.73
C GLU A 330 15.70 -17.94 -21.90
N ALA A 331 15.92 -17.98 -20.57
CA ALA A 331 15.36 -19.01 -19.69
C ALA A 331 13.92 -18.76 -19.21
N CYS A 332 13.35 -17.58 -19.44
CA CYS A 332 12.00 -17.26 -18.98
C CYS A 332 11.00 -17.14 -20.13
N ASP A 333 10.31 -18.24 -20.42
CA ASP A 333 9.20 -18.30 -21.39
C ASP A 333 7.83 -17.88 -20.83
N CYS A 334 7.82 -17.34 -19.59
CA CYS A 334 6.60 -16.89 -18.94
C CYS A 334 6.13 -15.55 -19.54
N SER A 335 4.89 -15.49 -20.03
CA SER A 335 4.27 -14.26 -20.56
C SER A 335 3.96 -13.22 -19.47
N ASP A 336 3.84 -13.65 -18.19
CA ASP A 336 3.57 -12.80 -17.05
C ASP A 336 4.88 -12.48 -16.31
N PRO A 337 5.35 -11.21 -16.34
CA PRO A 337 6.60 -10.82 -15.70
C PRO A 337 6.56 -10.94 -14.17
N PHE A 338 5.39 -10.81 -13.53
CA PHE A 338 5.28 -10.96 -12.07
C PHE A 338 5.32 -12.42 -11.65
N LYS A 339 4.66 -13.33 -12.38
CA LYS A 339 4.78 -14.77 -12.16
C LYS A 339 6.16 -15.31 -12.50
N ALA A 340 6.86 -14.67 -13.43
CA ALA A 340 8.26 -14.99 -13.72
C ALA A 340 9.19 -14.71 -12.53
N VAL A 341 8.94 -13.62 -11.78
CA VAL A 341 9.69 -13.28 -10.56
C VAL A 341 9.20 -14.08 -9.35
N HIS A 342 7.88 -14.19 -9.18
CA HIS A 342 7.22 -14.76 -8.00
C HIS A 342 6.18 -15.82 -8.43
N PRO A 343 6.61 -17.03 -8.81
CA PRO A 343 5.74 -18.05 -9.43
C PRO A 343 4.60 -18.54 -8.53
N ASP A 344 4.78 -18.49 -7.21
CA ASP A 344 3.80 -18.98 -6.24
C ASP A 344 2.72 -17.95 -5.89
N THR A 345 2.70 -16.79 -6.55
CA THR A 345 1.72 -15.72 -6.29
C THR A 345 0.49 -15.82 -7.18
N ASP A 346 -0.62 -15.25 -6.71
CA ASP A 346 -1.92 -15.24 -7.41
C ASP A 346 -2.56 -13.85 -7.36
N TRP A 347 -2.03 -12.93 -8.20
CA TRP A 347 -2.53 -11.55 -8.25
C TRP A 347 -3.98 -11.44 -8.76
N GLU A 348 -4.42 -12.39 -9.61
CA GLU A 348 -5.78 -12.40 -10.16
C GLU A 348 -6.84 -12.51 -9.07
N SER A 349 -6.52 -13.22 -7.99
CA SER A 349 -7.42 -13.42 -6.84
C SER A 349 -7.83 -12.10 -6.19
N CYS A 350 -6.94 -11.10 -6.11
CA CYS A 350 -7.26 -9.78 -5.54
C CYS A 350 -8.32 -9.04 -6.37
N LEU A 351 -8.14 -9.03 -7.71
CA LEU A 351 -9.05 -8.34 -8.63
C LEU A 351 -10.41 -9.04 -8.69
N SER A 352 -10.40 -10.37 -8.82
CA SER A 352 -11.63 -11.17 -8.91
C SER A 352 -12.45 -11.08 -7.63
N HIS A 353 -11.80 -11.09 -6.46
CA HIS A 353 -12.49 -10.93 -5.19
C HIS A 353 -13.02 -9.50 -5.01
N GLY A 354 -12.23 -8.47 -5.40
CA GLY A 354 -12.66 -7.09 -5.40
C GLY A 354 -13.94 -6.88 -6.24
N GLU A 355 -14.02 -7.47 -7.42
CA GLU A 355 -15.23 -7.45 -8.25
C GLU A 355 -16.39 -8.21 -7.59
N LYS A 356 -16.13 -9.40 -7.05
CA LYS A 356 -17.14 -10.23 -6.36
C LYS A 356 -17.82 -9.52 -5.20
N ILE A 357 -17.06 -8.78 -4.39
CA ILE A 357 -17.60 -8.04 -3.22
C ILE A 357 -18.16 -6.65 -3.58
N GLY A 358 -18.20 -6.30 -4.87
CA GLY A 358 -18.74 -5.02 -5.35
C GLY A 358 -17.86 -3.80 -5.06
N LEU A 359 -16.54 -3.99 -4.94
CA LEU A 359 -15.57 -2.91 -4.80
C LEU A 359 -15.37 -2.12 -6.11
N GLY A 360 -15.49 -2.80 -7.24
CA GLY A 360 -15.33 -2.25 -8.59
C GLY A 360 -15.56 -3.32 -9.64
N THR A 361 -15.10 -3.11 -10.87
CA THR A 361 -15.18 -4.08 -11.96
C THR A 361 -13.86 -4.25 -12.68
N ARG A 362 -13.58 -5.46 -13.18
CA ARG A 362 -12.42 -5.74 -14.03
C ARG A 362 -12.62 -5.27 -15.49
N GLU A 363 -13.88 -5.03 -15.89
CA GLU A 363 -14.20 -4.47 -17.21
C GLU A 363 -13.93 -2.96 -17.23
N TYR A 364 -13.11 -2.50 -18.17
CA TYR A 364 -12.78 -1.08 -18.30
C TYR A 364 -12.74 -0.59 -19.75
N GLU A 365 -13.00 0.70 -19.91
CA GLU A 365 -12.76 1.48 -21.13
C GLU A 365 -11.50 2.32 -20.96
N LEU A 366 -10.45 2.08 -21.76
CA LEU A 366 -9.22 2.87 -21.69
C LEU A 366 -9.33 4.16 -22.52
N VAL A 367 -9.35 5.30 -21.84
CA VAL A 367 -9.39 6.63 -22.44
C VAL A 367 -7.97 7.20 -22.51
N LYS A 368 -7.36 7.27 -23.68
CA LYS A 368 -6.04 7.88 -23.90
C LYS A 368 -6.16 9.39 -24.06
N ILE A 369 -5.26 10.14 -23.39
CA ILE A 369 -5.26 11.62 -23.39
C ILE A 369 -3.94 12.18 -23.91
#